data_e0e927e2cde5accec88303f484c9e335
#
_entry.id   e0e927e2cde5accec88303f484c9e335
#
_cell.length_a   1.000
_cell.length_b   1.000
_cell.length_c   1.000
_cell.angle_alpha   90.00
_cell.angle_beta   90.00
_cell.angle_gamma   90.00
#
_symmetry.space_group_name_H-M   'P 1'
#
loop_
_entity.id
_entity.type
_entity.pdbx_description
1 polymer ?
#
loop_
_entity_poly.entity_id
_entity_poly.type
_entity_poly.pdbx_seq_one_letter_code
_entity_poly.pdbx_strand_id
1 'polypeptide(L)'
;MEFPKSFIRASEAYNTFEHHVPAPYLRRAFQVDHEAKANVIITALGFYELYLNGECITKGRLAPYISNPDDLVYYDTYEVTLRAGENVLGVWLGNGFTNNPGGHIWDFDTAAFRAAPQMALCLTYTDKSGEAHCIESDETWRTESSPLLFDDYRFGEIYDGRLEIPGWNTIGFDDSAWKFAERASQPRGEKRLCTAEPIDIVNELKPISVTKTEKGYLYDFGINTAGVCRLCVRGELDQRIELRHGEHLKDGLPGVENIWFKREHWARDLEYVHKDVYTCRGDGEEVYTPAYTYHGFRYVLVSGITEAQATEDLLTVLEMHSLLEERGGFSCSDETANKLQQMTRQSDVTNFYYFPTDCPQREKNGWTADAALSSEHILLNLGAERSYREWLRAIVKAQDNNGALPGIVPTSGWGFAWGNGPAWDSVLIELPYRLYQSVSYTHLTLP
;
A
#
# COMPACT_ATOMS: atom_id res chain seq x y z
N MET A 1 -11.39 24.45 1.03
CA MET A 1 -10.90 23.74 -0.19
C MET A 1 -12.00 22.76 -0.57
N GLU A 2 -12.44 22.76 -1.84
CA GLU A 2 -13.50 21.86 -2.31
C GLU A 2 -12.87 20.55 -2.79
N PHE A 3 -13.56 19.42 -2.58
CA PHE A 3 -13.16 18.12 -3.11
C PHE A 3 -13.19 18.14 -4.65
N PRO A 4 -12.25 17.46 -5.36
CA PRO A 4 -12.22 17.41 -6.83
C PRO A 4 -13.56 16.97 -7.45
N LYS A 5 -13.96 17.61 -8.54
CA LYS A 5 -15.28 17.38 -9.18
C LYS A 5 -15.32 16.12 -10.05
N SER A 6 -14.16 15.67 -10.52
CA SER A 6 -14.09 14.60 -11.51
C SER A 6 -13.05 13.55 -11.13
N PHE A 7 -13.41 12.29 -11.34
CA PHE A 7 -12.45 11.19 -11.38
C PHE A 7 -12.02 10.94 -12.83
N ILE A 8 -10.74 10.63 -13.02
CA ILE A 8 -10.14 10.26 -14.30
C ILE A 8 -9.34 8.95 -14.17
N ARG A 9 -9.21 8.24 -15.29
CA ARG A 9 -8.48 6.98 -15.42
C ARG A 9 -7.79 6.90 -16.79
N ALA A 10 -6.89 5.96 -16.95
CA ALA A 10 -6.25 5.69 -18.25
C ALA A 10 -7.19 4.93 -19.21
N SER A 11 -7.97 3.98 -18.69
CA SER A 11 -8.97 3.20 -19.41
C SER A 11 -9.91 2.49 -18.44
N GLU A 12 -10.92 1.79 -18.96
CA GLU A 12 -11.79 0.89 -18.17
C GLU A 12 -11.14 -0.44 -17.84
N ALA A 13 -10.05 -0.80 -18.53
CA ALA A 13 -9.37 -2.06 -18.32
C ALA A 13 -8.66 -2.08 -16.97
N TYR A 14 -8.74 -3.21 -16.29
CA TYR A 14 -8.06 -3.46 -15.03
C TYR A 14 -7.35 -4.81 -15.05
N ASN A 15 -6.37 -4.92 -14.19
CA ASN A 15 -5.48 -6.06 -14.06
C ASN A 15 -6.21 -7.28 -13.49
N THR A 16 -6.01 -8.45 -14.12
CA THR A 16 -6.42 -9.77 -13.63
C THR A 16 -5.26 -10.75 -13.76
N PHE A 17 -5.40 -11.97 -13.25
CA PHE A 17 -4.38 -13.01 -13.47
C PHE A 17 -4.28 -13.45 -14.92
N GLU A 18 -5.36 -13.39 -15.69
CA GLU A 18 -5.44 -13.81 -17.09
C GLU A 18 -5.06 -12.69 -18.05
N HIS A 19 -5.19 -11.44 -17.61
CA HIS A 19 -4.94 -10.27 -18.43
C HIS A 19 -4.25 -9.18 -17.60
N HIS A 20 -2.97 -8.97 -17.89
CA HIS A 20 -2.20 -7.92 -17.25
C HIS A 20 -2.47 -6.57 -17.92
N VAL A 21 -2.85 -5.58 -17.12
CA VAL A 21 -3.00 -4.19 -17.54
C VAL A 21 -1.98 -3.39 -16.76
N PRO A 22 -0.95 -2.83 -17.43
CA PRO A 22 0.08 -2.05 -16.75
C PRO A 22 -0.50 -0.90 -15.93
N ALA A 23 0.05 -0.68 -14.76
CA ALA A 23 -0.28 0.45 -13.91
C ALA A 23 -0.04 1.76 -14.67
N PRO A 24 -0.99 2.73 -14.70
CA PRO A 24 -0.86 3.91 -15.53
C PRO A 24 -0.08 5.03 -14.85
N TYR A 25 0.68 5.76 -15.64
CA TYR A 25 1.09 7.14 -15.37
C TYR A 25 0.02 8.11 -15.83
N LEU A 26 -0.24 9.15 -15.03
CA LEU A 26 -1.03 10.33 -15.44
C LEU A 26 -0.18 11.57 -15.23
N ARG A 27 -0.26 12.52 -16.17
CA ARG A 27 0.59 13.70 -16.18
C ARG A 27 -0.18 14.94 -16.62
N ARG A 28 0.13 16.09 -15.99
CA ARG A 28 -0.41 17.41 -16.36
C ARG A 28 0.66 18.47 -16.19
N ALA A 29 1.06 19.11 -17.29
CA ALA A 29 1.87 20.33 -17.30
C ALA A 29 0.95 21.57 -17.25
N PHE A 30 1.37 22.61 -16.51
CA PHE A 30 0.65 23.87 -16.38
C PHE A 30 1.60 25.03 -16.09
N GLN A 31 1.16 26.27 -16.36
CA GLN A 31 1.96 27.47 -16.18
C GLN A 31 1.51 28.25 -14.95
N VAL A 32 2.47 28.80 -14.21
CA VAL A 32 2.25 29.68 -13.05
C VAL A 32 3.07 30.95 -13.25
N ASP A 33 2.46 32.11 -13.00
CA ASP A 33 3.07 33.42 -13.31
C ASP A 33 4.13 33.86 -12.30
N HIS A 34 4.19 33.24 -11.11
CA HIS A 34 5.16 33.51 -10.05
C HIS A 34 5.29 32.30 -9.11
N GLU A 35 6.27 32.32 -8.23
CA GLU A 35 6.35 31.34 -7.15
C GLU A 35 5.15 31.51 -6.20
N ALA A 36 4.39 30.43 -6.00
CA ALA A 36 3.17 30.44 -5.20
C ALA A 36 3.07 29.25 -4.26
N LYS A 37 2.50 29.47 -3.08
CA LYS A 37 2.03 28.38 -2.24
C LYS A 37 0.76 27.79 -2.82
N ALA A 38 0.66 26.48 -2.83
CA ALA A 38 -0.48 25.75 -3.35
C ALA A 38 -0.89 24.62 -2.41
N ASN A 39 -2.15 24.25 -2.51
CA ASN A 39 -2.70 23.11 -1.77
C ASN A 39 -3.22 22.09 -2.76
N VAL A 40 -2.89 20.82 -2.55
CA VAL A 40 -3.38 19.69 -3.34
C VAL A 40 -4.32 18.85 -2.49
N ILE A 41 -5.46 18.47 -3.07
CA ILE A 41 -6.31 17.39 -2.60
C ILE A 41 -6.21 16.27 -3.62
N ILE A 42 -5.97 15.04 -3.17
CA ILE A 42 -5.94 13.86 -4.03
C ILE A 42 -6.57 12.67 -3.35
N THR A 43 -7.24 11.83 -4.13
CA THR A 43 -7.67 10.48 -3.77
C THR A 43 -7.55 9.57 -4.98
N ALA A 44 -7.51 8.26 -4.73
CA ALA A 44 -7.55 7.25 -5.79
C ALA A 44 -8.47 6.08 -5.40
N LEU A 45 -9.05 5.42 -6.41
CA LEU A 45 -9.48 4.03 -6.33
C LEU A 45 -8.32 3.19 -6.85
N GLY A 46 -7.66 2.49 -5.93
CA GLY A 46 -6.32 1.95 -6.07
C GLY A 46 -5.35 2.67 -5.15
N PHE A 47 -4.05 2.51 -5.37
CA PHE A 47 -3.01 3.29 -4.69
C PHE A 47 -2.44 4.35 -5.63
N TYR A 48 -1.78 5.37 -5.07
CA TYR A 48 -1.12 6.41 -5.86
C TYR A 48 0.25 6.79 -5.29
N GLU A 49 1.13 7.22 -6.18
CA GLU A 49 2.25 8.08 -5.88
C GLU A 49 2.07 9.41 -6.64
N LEU A 50 2.21 10.54 -5.91
CA LEU A 50 2.05 11.89 -6.42
C LEU A 50 3.40 12.58 -6.54
N TYR A 51 3.66 13.18 -7.70
CA TYR A 51 4.89 13.88 -8.02
C TYR A 51 4.62 15.32 -8.39
N LEU A 52 5.51 16.21 -7.98
CA LEU A 52 5.56 17.60 -8.43
C LEU A 52 6.96 17.88 -8.98
N ASN A 53 7.04 18.23 -10.28
CA ASN A 53 8.30 18.59 -10.96
C ASN A 53 9.41 17.52 -10.85
N GLY A 54 9.06 16.24 -10.84
CA GLY A 54 9.98 15.11 -10.72
C GLY A 54 10.20 14.60 -9.28
N GLU A 55 9.77 15.35 -8.28
CA GLU A 55 9.89 14.96 -6.86
C GLU A 55 8.63 14.25 -6.37
N CYS A 56 8.79 13.07 -5.74
CA CYS A 56 7.67 12.38 -5.07
C CYS A 56 7.30 13.14 -3.81
N ILE A 57 6.04 13.57 -3.71
CA ILE A 57 5.51 14.33 -2.57
C ILE A 57 4.48 13.54 -1.76
N THR A 58 4.22 12.28 -2.12
CA THR A 58 3.30 11.42 -1.37
C THR A 58 3.79 11.24 0.07
N LYS A 59 2.89 11.38 1.02
CA LYS A 59 3.17 11.07 2.43
C LYS A 59 3.10 9.57 2.65
N GLY A 60 4.26 8.93 2.79
CA GLY A 60 4.36 7.50 3.01
C GLY A 60 4.08 6.68 1.74
N ARG A 61 3.62 5.47 1.94
CA ARG A 61 3.42 4.44 0.91
C ARG A 61 1.99 3.91 0.95
N LEU A 62 1.54 3.28 -0.13
CA LEU A 62 0.22 2.65 -0.25
C LEU A 62 -0.95 3.62 0.04
N ALA A 63 -0.79 4.90 -0.30
CA ALA A 63 -1.85 5.90 -0.20
C ALA A 63 -2.88 5.72 -1.34
N PRO A 64 -4.17 6.04 -1.12
CA PRO A 64 -4.79 6.57 0.08
C PRO A 64 -5.15 5.45 1.08
N TYR A 65 -5.71 5.84 2.24
CA TYR A 65 -6.24 4.93 3.24
C TYR A 65 -7.24 3.92 2.64
N ILE A 66 -7.07 2.65 3.02
CA ILE A 66 -7.88 1.53 2.51
C ILE A 66 -9.29 1.58 3.07
N SER A 67 -10.29 1.65 2.19
CA SER A 67 -11.71 1.65 2.54
C SER A 67 -12.56 1.01 1.43
N ASN A 68 -13.82 0.71 1.75
CA ASN A 68 -14.83 0.49 0.71
C ASN A 68 -15.24 1.85 0.14
N PRO A 69 -14.94 2.17 -1.12
CA PRO A 69 -15.19 3.50 -1.69
C PRO A 69 -16.68 3.79 -1.92
N ASP A 70 -17.56 2.80 -1.81
CA ASP A 70 -19.01 3.02 -1.81
C ASP A 70 -19.53 3.52 -0.45
N ASP A 71 -18.75 3.35 0.64
CA ASP A 71 -19.05 3.80 1.98
C ASP A 71 -18.28 5.07 2.36
N LEU A 72 -16.95 5.04 2.19
CA LEU A 72 -16.02 6.11 2.54
C LEU A 72 -14.94 6.26 1.46
N VAL A 73 -14.71 7.51 1.03
CA VAL A 73 -13.61 7.86 0.13
C VAL A 73 -12.64 8.76 0.89
N TYR A 74 -11.52 8.20 1.29
CA TYR A 74 -10.47 8.97 1.95
C TYR A 74 -9.64 9.73 0.92
N TYR A 75 -9.31 10.98 1.26
CA TYR A 75 -8.41 11.82 0.48
C TYR A 75 -7.29 12.37 1.35
N ASP A 76 -6.18 12.70 0.71
CA ASP A 76 -5.03 13.33 1.33
C ASP A 76 -4.89 14.79 0.90
N THR A 77 -4.19 15.58 1.71
CA THR A 77 -3.88 16.98 1.41
C THR A 77 -2.39 17.24 1.51
N TYR A 78 -1.86 18.05 0.57
CA TYR A 78 -0.45 18.43 0.52
C TYR A 78 -0.33 19.93 0.37
N GLU A 79 0.58 20.54 1.13
CA GLU A 79 1.02 21.91 0.91
C GLU A 79 2.31 21.87 0.10
N VAL A 80 2.33 22.57 -1.04
CA VAL A 80 3.47 22.57 -1.97
C VAL A 80 3.84 23.99 -2.38
N THR A 81 5.03 24.16 -2.94
CA THR A 81 5.47 25.43 -3.54
C THR A 81 5.61 25.23 -5.05
N LEU A 82 4.84 25.99 -5.81
CA LEU A 82 4.95 26.06 -7.27
C LEU A 82 6.04 27.05 -7.65
N ARG A 83 6.81 26.73 -8.67
CA ARG A 83 7.79 27.63 -9.26
C ARG A 83 7.14 28.55 -10.29
N ALA A 84 7.73 29.72 -10.54
CA ALA A 84 7.35 30.54 -11.71
C ALA A 84 7.67 29.79 -13.02
N GLY A 85 6.76 29.86 -13.98
CA GLY A 85 6.86 29.14 -15.25
C GLY A 85 6.15 27.80 -15.22
N GLU A 86 6.69 26.83 -15.98
CA GLU A 86 6.11 25.49 -16.09
C GLU A 86 6.24 24.71 -14.80
N ASN A 87 5.15 24.03 -14.41
CA ASN A 87 5.10 23.02 -13.38
C ASN A 87 4.42 21.75 -13.91
N VAL A 88 4.73 20.62 -13.33
CA VAL A 88 4.21 19.32 -13.75
C VAL A 88 3.73 18.55 -12.53
N LEU A 89 2.47 18.11 -12.58
CA LEU A 89 1.93 17.08 -11.71
C LEU A 89 2.05 15.73 -12.42
N GLY A 90 2.62 14.75 -11.74
CA GLY A 90 2.65 13.36 -12.15
C GLY A 90 1.92 12.50 -11.10
N VAL A 91 1.13 11.54 -11.55
CA VAL A 91 0.50 10.54 -10.67
C VAL A 91 0.76 9.16 -11.25
N TRP A 92 1.34 8.29 -10.45
CA TRP A 92 1.43 6.87 -10.76
C TRP A 92 0.34 6.14 -9.98
N LEU A 93 -0.48 5.32 -10.66
CA LEU A 93 -1.58 4.60 -10.03
C LEU A 93 -1.30 3.10 -10.00
N GLY A 94 -1.58 2.46 -8.87
CA GLY A 94 -1.61 1.00 -8.72
C GLY A 94 -3.04 0.51 -8.51
N ASN A 95 -3.23 -0.81 -8.66
CA ASN A 95 -4.54 -1.45 -8.48
C ASN A 95 -5.05 -1.40 -7.03
N GLY A 96 -4.14 -1.52 -6.06
CA GLY A 96 -4.43 -1.41 -4.65
C GLY A 96 -5.53 -2.36 -4.17
N PHE A 97 -6.32 -1.88 -3.19
CA PHE A 97 -7.39 -2.68 -2.60
C PHE A 97 -8.65 -2.75 -3.48
N THR A 98 -8.89 -1.76 -4.34
CA THR A 98 -10.09 -1.69 -5.19
C THR A 98 -10.08 -2.63 -6.39
N ASN A 99 -8.91 -3.08 -6.82
CA ASN A 99 -8.77 -4.14 -7.81
C ASN A 99 -7.72 -5.14 -7.33
N ASN A 100 -8.16 -6.23 -6.73
CA ASN A 100 -7.35 -7.12 -5.93
C ASN A 100 -7.59 -8.59 -6.31
N PRO A 101 -7.01 -9.07 -7.42
CA PRO A 101 -7.15 -10.46 -7.86
C PRO A 101 -6.75 -11.48 -6.79
N GLY A 102 -5.67 -11.23 -6.04
CA GLY A 102 -5.23 -12.09 -4.93
C GLY A 102 -6.19 -12.16 -3.76
N GLY A 103 -7.21 -11.31 -3.73
CA GLY A 103 -8.30 -11.33 -2.76
C GLY A 103 -9.48 -12.25 -3.10
N HIS A 104 -9.40 -13.09 -4.15
CA HIS A 104 -10.49 -13.92 -4.64
C HIS A 104 -11.06 -14.92 -3.61
N ILE A 105 -10.30 -15.28 -2.58
CA ILE A 105 -10.78 -16.15 -1.50
C ILE A 105 -11.88 -15.46 -0.68
N TRP A 106 -11.79 -14.14 -0.56
CA TRP A 106 -12.73 -13.28 0.18
C TRP A 106 -13.65 -12.51 -0.78
N ASP A 107 -13.79 -12.98 -2.02
CA ASP A 107 -14.63 -12.42 -3.08
C ASP A 107 -14.28 -10.97 -3.47
N PHE A 108 -13.06 -10.49 -3.20
CA PHE A 108 -12.64 -9.13 -3.58
C PHE A 108 -12.47 -8.96 -5.10
N ASP A 109 -12.22 -10.03 -5.83
CA ASP A 109 -12.18 -10.04 -7.28
C ASP A 109 -13.55 -9.87 -7.95
N THR A 110 -14.64 -10.00 -7.17
CA THR A 110 -16.03 -9.77 -7.60
C THR A 110 -16.72 -8.67 -6.82
N ALA A 111 -15.98 -7.90 -6.02
CA ALA A 111 -16.52 -6.84 -5.19
C ALA A 111 -17.25 -5.77 -6.03
N ALA A 112 -18.39 -5.27 -5.53
CA ALA A 112 -19.20 -4.26 -6.23
C ALA A 112 -18.43 -2.94 -6.46
N PHE A 113 -17.46 -2.62 -5.61
CA PHE A 113 -16.62 -1.44 -5.72
C PHE A 113 -15.36 -1.65 -6.61
N ARG A 114 -15.20 -2.83 -7.22
CA ARG A 114 -14.05 -3.12 -8.07
C ARG A 114 -13.99 -2.16 -9.26
N ALA A 115 -12.85 -1.57 -9.49
CA ALA A 115 -12.64 -0.58 -10.55
C ALA A 115 -11.21 -0.65 -11.12
N ALA A 116 -11.05 -0.17 -12.36
CA ALA A 116 -9.73 0.19 -12.88
C ALA A 116 -9.14 1.31 -12.02
N PRO A 117 -7.80 1.40 -11.89
CA PRO A 117 -7.17 2.49 -11.16
C PRO A 117 -7.62 3.85 -11.68
N GLN A 118 -8.09 4.70 -10.78
CA GLN A 118 -8.58 6.05 -11.11
C GLN A 118 -8.31 7.01 -9.97
N MET A 119 -8.21 8.30 -10.28
CA MET A 119 -7.93 9.32 -9.27
C MET A 119 -8.79 10.56 -9.45
N ALA A 120 -8.91 11.34 -8.37
CA ALA A 120 -9.42 12.71 -8.40
C ALA A 120 -8.43 13.64 -7.69
N LEU A 121 -8.05 14.74 -8.33
CA LEU A 121 -7.10 15.71 -7.83
C LEU A 121 -7.57 17.14 -8.10
N CYS A 122 -7.36 18.03 -7.14
CA CYS A 122 -7.45 19.49 -7.33
C CYS A 122 -6.25 20.15 -6.64
N LEU A 123 -5.45 20.90 -7.41
CA LEU A 123 -4.42 21.80 -6.92
C LEU A 123 -4.93 23.22 -6.98
N THR A 124 -4.93 23.95 -5.86
CA THR A 124 -5.36 25.37 -5.78
C THR A 124 -4.21 26.27 -5.38
N TYR A 125 -4.07 27.40 -6.08
CA TYR A 125 -3.12 28.46 -5.77
C TYR A 125 -3.72 29.84 -6.07
N THR A 126 -3.07 30.89 -5.61
CA THR A 126 -3.47 32.28 -5.87
C THR A 126 -2.37 32.95 -6.69
N ASP A 127 -2.77 33.64 -7.78
CA ASP A 127 -1.84 34.40 -8.63
C ASP A 127 -1.45 35.75 -8.05
N LYS A 128 -0.58 36.51 -8.74
CA LYS A 128 -0.13 37.85 -8.34
C LYS A 128 -1.25 38.86 -8.18
N SER A 129 -2.35 38.68 -8.90
CA SER A 129 -3.51 39.59 -8.82
C SER A 129 -4.42 39.30 -7.62
N GLY A 130 -4.21 38.17 -6.95
CA GLY A 130 -5.07 37.65 -5.88
C GLY A 130 -6.20 36.76 -6.39
N GLU A 131 -6.20 36.38 -7.66
CA GLU A 131 -7.18 35.46 -8.23
C GLU A 131 -6.82 34.01 -7.89
N ALA A 132 -7.84 33.23 -7.50
CA ALA A 132 -7.68 31.82 -7.18
C ALA A 132 -7.78 30.97 -8.45
N HIS A 133 -6.80 30.10 -8.63
CA HIS A 133 -6.73 29.13 -9.72
C HIS A 133 -6.86 27.70 -9.21
N CYS A 134 -7.45 26.81 -10.02
CA CYS A 134 -7.55 25.40 -9.75
C CYS A 134 -7.10 24.58 -10.97
N ILE A 135 -6.20 23.64 -10.74
CA ILE A 135 -5.84 22.57 -11.69
C ILE A 135 -6.56 21.32 -11.21
N GLU A 136 -7.60 20.93 -11.93
CA GLU A 136 -8.41 19.74 -11.59
C GLU A 136 -8.01 18.53 -12.45
N SER A 137 -8.34 17.33 -11.96
CA SER A 137 -8.34 16.11 -12.75
C SER A 137 -9.46 16.18 -13.79
N ASP A 138 -9.09 16.22 -15.06
CA ASP A 138 -9.99 16.26 -16.20
C ASP A 138 -9.40 15.52 -17.41
N GLU A 139 -10.14 15.47 -18.51
CA GLU A 139 -9.74 14.79 -19.75
C GLU A 139 -8.56 15.49 -20.50
N THR A 140 -7.99 16.56 -19.97
CA THR A 140 -6.78 17.19 -20.51
C THR A 140 -5.49 16.59 -19.95
N TRP A 141 -5.59 15.74 -18.93
CA TRP A 141 -4.44 14.99 -18.45
C TRP A 141 -3.99 13.97 -19.50
N ARG A 142 -2.69 13.74 -19.56
CA ARG A 142 -2.08 12.72 -20.39
C ARG A 142 -1.83 11.45 -19.60
N THR A 143 -1.92 10.29 -20.27
CA THR A 143 -1.69 8.98 -19.66
C THR A 143 -0.90 8.05 -20.56
N GLU A 144 -0.04 7.23 -19.96
CA GLU A 144 0.74 6.17 -20.61
C GLU A 144 0.91 4.98 -19.65
N SER A 145 1.19 3.81 -20.19
CA SER A 145 1.51 2.62 -19.40
C SER A 145 2.85 2.76 -18.70
N SER A 146 2.94 2.39 -17.44
CA SER A 146 4.20 2.32 -16.70
C SER A 146 4.90 0.96 -16.89
N PRO A 147 6.14 0.81 -16.44
CA PRO A 147 6.87 -0.47 -16.39
C PRO A 147 6.24 -1.53 -15.47
N LEU A 148 5.34 -1.14 -14.57
CA LEU A 148 4.65 -2.04 -13.66
C LEU A 148 3.52 -2.77 -14.40
N LEU A 149 3.82 -3.97 -14.88
CA LEU A 149 2.93 -4.77 -15.74
C LEU A 149 1.79 -5.44 -14.97
N PHE A 150 2.05 -5.79 -13.71
CA PHE A 150 1.11 -6.41 -12.78
C PHE A 150 1.42 -5.94 -11.38
N ASP A 151 0.40 -5.55 -10.64
CA ASP A 151 0.48 -5.32 -9.20
C ASP A 151 -0.76 -5.88 -8.51
N ASP A 152 -0.53 -6.54 -7.39
CA ASP A 152 -1.55 -7.04 -6.51
C ASP A 152 -1.13 -6.83 -5.05
N TYR A 153 -1.99 -6.19 -4.29
CA TYR A 153 -1.75 -5.86 -2.88
C TYR A 153 -1.34 -7.07 -2.03
N ARG A 154 -1.88 -8.27 -2.34
CA ARG A 154 -1.61 -9.50 -1.58
C ARG A 154 -0.48 -10.33 -2.17
N PHE A 155 -0.34 -10.35 -3.48
CA PHE A 155 0.53 -11.32 -4.15
C PHE A 155 1.91 -10.79 -4.50
N GLY A 156 2.01 -9.58 -5.03
CA GLY A 156 3.27 -8.98 -5.43
C GLY A 156 3.21 -8.25 -6.77
N GLU A 157 4.36 -8.01 -7.37
CA GLU A 157 4.50 -7.17 -8.55
C GLU A 157 5.29 -7.86 -9.67
N ILE A 158 5.01 -7.46 -10.92
CA ILE A 158 5.82 -7.77 -12.10
C ILE A 158 6.21 -6.44 -12.75
N TYR A 159 7.50 -6.13 -12.71
CA TYR A 159 8.06 -4.89 -13.23
C TYR A 159 9.06 -5.17 -14.36
N ASP A 160 8.96 -4.42 -15.46
CA ASP A 160 9.87 -4.53 -16.59
C ASP A 160 10.69 -3.25 -16.75
N GLY A 161 11.93 -3.24 -16.27
CA GLY A 161 12.84 -2.09 -16.32
C GLY A 161 13.11 -1.57 -17.73
N ARG A 162 12.96 -2.40 -18.76
CA ARG A 162 13.14 -2.00 -20.18
C ARG A 162 12.08 -1.01 -20.66
N LEU A 163 10.94 -0.94 -19.95
CA LEU A 163 9.80 -0.08 -20.26
C LEU A 163 9.82 1.24 -19.47
N GLU A 164 10.86 1.50 -18.69
CA GLU A 164 10.98 2.76 -17.97
C GLU A 164 10.93 3.97 -18.92
N ILE A 165 10.25 5.03 -18.50
CA ILE A 165 10.11 6.30 -19.22
C ILE A 165 10.82 7.39 -18.40
N PRO A 166 12.14 7.55 -18.56
CA PRO A 166 12.90 8.50 -17.75
C PRO A 166 12.37 9.92 -17.89
N GLY A 167 12.20 10.62 -16.77
CA GLY A 167 11.76 12.00 -16.74
C GLY A 167 10.28 12.23 -17.04
N TRP A 168 9.45 11.19 -17.07
CA TRP A 168 8.02 11.28 -17.41
C TRP A 168 7.26 12.32 -16.54
N ASN A 169 7.69 12.56 -15.32
CA ASN A 169 7.08 13.46 -14.35
C ASN A 169 7.86 14.79 -14.20
N THR A 170 8.80 15.07 -15.09
CA THR A 170 9.64 16.29 -15.05
C THR A 170 9.16 17.35 -16.03
N ILE A 171 9.64 18.57 -15.81
CA ILE A 171 9.41 19.72 -16.69
C ILE A 171 10.12 19.50 -18.03
N GLY A 172 9.47 19.92 -19.13
CA GLY A 172 10.01 19.83 -20.49
C GLY A 172 9.95 18.43 -21.11
N PHE A 173 9.36 17.44 -20.43
CA PHE A 173 9.10 16.13 -21.04
C PHE A 173 8.03 16.25 -22.12
N ASP A 174 8.27 15.66 -23.31
CA ASP A 174 7.32 15.63 -24.40
C ASP A 174 6.30 14.49 -24.25
N ASP A 175 5.10 14.84 -23.82
CA ASP A 175 3.97 13.92 -23.67
C ASP A 175 2.98 13.96 -24.87
N SER A 176 3.36 14.57 -25.98
CA SER A 176 2.48 14.77 -27.14
C SER A 176 1.95 13.45 -27.75
N ALA A 177 2.73 12.38 -27.64
CA ALA A 177 2.35 11.03 -28.10
C ALA A 177 1.44 10.29 -27.09
N TRP A 178 1.33 10.74 -25.85
CA TRP A 178 0.53 10.12 -24.82
C TRP A 178 -0.97 10.29 -25.09
N LYS A 179 -1.76 9.32 -24.64
CA LYS A 179 -3.23 9.41 -24.73
C LYS A 179 -3.77 10.44 -23.74
N PHE A 180 -4.98 10.87 -23.95
CA PHE A 180 -5.73 11.62 -22.96
C PHE A 180 -6.39 10.67 -21.96
N ALA A 181 -6.47 11.09 -20.70
CA ALA A 181 -7.22 10.41 -19.69
C ALA A 181 -8.72 10.41 -20.01
N GLU A 182 -9.42 9.41 -19.51
CA GLU A 182 -10.86 9.27 -19.64
C GLU A 182 -11.55 9.68 -18.32
N ARG A 183 -12.73 10.28 -18.41
CA ARG A 183 -13.58 10.53 -17.26
C ARG A 183 -14.05 9.20 -16.66
N ALA A 184 -13.98 9.08 -15.34
CA ALA A 184 -14.43 7.91 -14.60
C ALA A 184 -15.63 8.23 -13.70
N SER A 185 -16.39 7.19 -13.34
CA SER A 185 -17.50 7.32 -12.40
C SER A 185 -16.99 7.63 -10.99
N GLN A 186 -17.64 8.56 -10.32
CA GLN A 186 -17.34 8.84 -8.91
C GLN A 186 -17.85 7.72 -8.00
N PRO A 187 -17.07 7.33 -6.99
CA PRO A 187 -17.56 6.47 -5.93
C PRO A 187 -18.60 7.20 -5.08
N ARG A 188 -19.55 6.44 -4.52
CA ARG A 188 -20.71 6.98 -3.78
C ARG A 188 -20.37 7.39 -2.35
N GLY A 189 -19.31 6.85 -1.78
CA GLY A 189 -18.95 7.04 -0.39
C GLY A 189 -18.75 8.50 0.03
N GLU A 190 -18.92 8.74 1.31
CA GLU A 190 -18.66 10.02 1.96
C GLU A 190 -17.19 10.41 1.78
N LYS A 191 -16.91 11.63 1.29
CA LYS A 191 -15.56 12.16 1.08
C LYS A 191 -14.97 12.60 2.41
N ARG A 192 -13.80 12.08 2.79
CA ARG A 192 -13.24 12.30 4.10
C ARG A 192 -11.72 12.51 4.04
N LEU A 193 -11.24 13.55 4.73
CA LEU A 193 -9.81 13.74 4.95
C LEU A 193 -9.26 12.58 5.80
N CYS A 194 -8.20 11.94 5.31
CA CYS A 194 -7.50 10.91 6.06
C CYS A 194 -6.77 11.54 7.26
N THR A 195 -7.03 11.03 8.46
CA THR A 195 -6.34 11.44 9.70
C THR A 195 -5.53 10.29 10.31
N ALA A 196 -5.58 9.11 9.73
CA ALA A 196 -4.78 7.97 10.16
C ALA A 196 -3.28 8.19 9.90
N GLU A 197 -2.47 7.50 10.66
CA GLU A 197 -1.03 7.47 10.47
C GLU A 197 -0.70 6.86 9.10
N PRO A 198 0.14 7.52 8.25
CA PRO A 198 0.54 6.96 6.97
C PRO A 198 1.39 5.70 7.17
N ILE A 199 1.38 4.83 6.18
CA ILE A 199 2.32 3.70 6.10
C ILE A 199 3.63 4.27 5.53
N ASP A 200 4.78 3.93 6.13
CA ASP A 200 6.08 4.32 5.56
C ASP A 200 7.17 3.31 5.89
N ILE A 201 8.34 3.50 5.28
CA ILE A 201 9.54 2.74 5.58
C ILE A 201 10.08 3.23 6.93
N VAL A 202 10.22 2.30 7.87
CA VAL A 202 10.68 2.61 9.25
C VAL A 202 12.08 2.13 9.53
N ASN A 203 12.57 1.15 8.77
CA ASN A 203 13.89 0.57 8.98
C ASN A 203 14.40 -0.11 7.71
N GLU A 204 15.72 -0.30 7.62
CA GLU A 204 16.37 -1.07 6.55
C GLU A 204 17.16 -2.23 7.17
N LEU A 205 16.94 -3.45 6.65
CA LEU A 205 17.64 -4.65 7.11
C LEU A 205 18.48 -5.27 6.00
N LYS A 206 19.70 -5.63 6.35
CA LYS A 206 20.57 -6.45 5.49
C LYS A 206 20.43 -7.92 5.84
N PRO A 207 20.65 -8.84 4.89
CA PRO A 207 20.65 -10.27 5.18
C PRO A 207 21.76 -10.64 6.15
N ILE A 208 21.49 -11.57 7.05
CA ILE A 208 22.49 -12.17 7.95
C ILE A 208 23.21 -13.35 7.30
N SER A 209 22.66 -13.90 6.23
CA SER A 209 23.29 -14.95 5.43
C SER A 209 22.69 -15.03 4.02
N VAL A 210 23.51 -15.49 3.07
CA VAL A 210 23.14 -15.84 1.70
C VAL A 210 23.59 -17.26 1.43
N THR A 211 22.66 -18.16 1.09
CA THR A 211 22.93 -19.58 0.90
C THR A 211 22.49 -20.05 -0.48
N LYS A 212 23.36 -20.73 -1.22
CA LYS A 212 23.02 -21.33 -2.51
C LYS A 212 22.09 -22.53 -2.32
N THR A 213 21.05 -22.59 -3.12
CA THR A 213 20.07 -23.71 -3.16
C THR A 213 19.95 -24.26 -4.59
N GLU A 214 19.20 -25.33 -4.78
CA GLU A 214 18.91 -25.86 -6.11
C GLU A 214 18.07 -24.92 -7.00
N LYS A 215 17.31 -23.97 -6.38
CA LYS A 215 16.40 -23.05 -7.09
C LYS A 215 16.88 -21.61 -7.15
N GLY A 216 18.04 -21.29 -6.58
CA GLY A 216 18.58 -19.94 -6.52
C GLY A 216 19.34 -19.69 -5.23
N TYR A 217 19.29 -18.46 -4.72
CA TYR A 217 19.98 -18.03 -3.53
C TYR A 217 19.00 -17.62 -2.45
N LEU A 218 19.09 -18.24 -1.29
CA LEU A 218 18.26 -17.97 -0.11
C LEU A 218 18.91 -16.91 0.75
N TYR A 219 18.20 -15.80 0.96
CA TYR A 219 18.56 -14.71 1.85
C TYR A 219 17.79 -14.87 3.17
N ASP A 220 18.47 -14.90 4.31
CA ASP A 220 17.89 -14.90 5.66
C ASP A 220 18.13 -13.52 6.29
N PHE A 221 17.07 -12.84 6.71
CA PHE A 221 17.15 -11.54 7.37
C PHE A 221 17.13 -11.63 8.91
N GLY A 222 17.09 -12.84 9.47
CA GLY A 222 17.22 -13.07 10.92
C GLY A 222 15.95 -12.80 11.73
N ILE A 223 15.02 -12.01 11.22
CA ILE A 223 13.76 -11.63 11.88
C ILE A 223 12.59 -11.78 10.91
N ASN A 224 11.44 -12.21 11.42
CA ASN A 224 10.19 -12.14 10.67
C ASN A 224 9.64 -10.71 10.72
N THR A 225 9.41 -10.11 9.56
CA THR A 225 8.99 -8.72 9.44
C THR A 225 7.98 -8.53 8.30
N ALA A 226 7.53 -7.30 8.09
CA ALA A 226 6.67 -6.92 6.96
C ALA A 226 7.23 -5.72 6.20
N GLY A 227 7.10 -5.75 4.88
CA GLY A 227 7.60 -4.71 3.99
C GLY A 227 7.92 -5.23 2.60
N VAL A 228 8.88 -4.60 1.92
CA VAL A 228 9.32 -4.97 0.57
C VAL A 228 10.85 -5.11 0.52
N CYS A 229 11.35 -5.75 -0.52
CA CYS A 229 12.78 -5.81 -0.80
C CYS A 229 13.18 -4.78 -1.85
N ARG A 230 14.16 -3.93 -1.54
CA ARG A 230 14.89 -3.16 -2.55
C ARG A 230 15.95 -4.06 -3.18
N LEU A 231 15.82 -4.31 -4.48
CA LEU A 231 16.78 -5.01 -5.31
C LEU A 231 17.76 -4.00 -5.91
N CYS A 232 19.06 -4.21 -5.73
CA CYS A 232 20.13 -3.44 -6.39
C CYS A 232 20.97 -4.40 -7.20
N VAL A 233 20.92 -4.34 -8.53
CA VAL A 233 21.54 -5.33 -9.40
C VAL A 233 22.25 -4.69 -10.59
N ARG A 234 23.34 -5.31 -11.04
CA ARG A 234 23.93 -5.11 -12.38
C ARG A 234 23.54 -6.32 -13.21
N GLY A 235 22.39 -6.20 -13.90
CA GLY A 235 21.83 -7.27 -14.70
C GLY A 235 22.23 -7.18 -16.17
N GLU A 236 22.06 -8.30 -16.88
CA GLU A 236 22.10 -8.30 -18.34
C GLU A 236 20.72 -7.89 -18.91
N LEU A 237 20.71 -7.41 -20.15
CA LEU A 237 19.44 -7.15 -20.85
C LEU A 237 18.57 -8.42 -20.85
N ASP A 238 17.29 -8.27 -20.55
CA ASP A 238 16.30 -9.34 -20.47
C ASP A 238 16.49 -10.32 -19.29
N GLN A 239 17.47 -10.10 -18.40
CA GLN A 239 17.64 -10.94 -17.21
C GLN A 239 16.40 -10.77 -16.31
N ARG A 240 15.70 -11.89 -16.06
CA ARG A 240 14.50 -11.92 -15.21
C ARG A 240 14.86 -12.45 -13.83
N ILE A 241 14.65 -11.62 -12.82
CA ILE A 241 14.94 -11.91 -11.41
C ILE A 241 13.62 -12.07 -10.67
N GLU A 242 13.47 -13.16 -9.93
CA GLU A 242 12.30 -13.42 -9.10
C GLU A 242 12.68 -13.41 -7.62
N LEU A 243 11.92 -12.69 -6.80
CA LEU A 243 12.02 -12.64 -5.35
C LEU A 243 10.82 -13.37 -4.75
N ARG A 244 11.03 -14.53 -4.16
CA ARG A 244 9.98 -15.31 -3.48
C ARG A 244 10.14 -15.20 -1.98
N HIS A 245 9.15 -14.65 -1.32
CA HIS A 245 9.15 -14.37 0.13
C HIS A 245 8.51 -15.52 0.92
N GLY A 246 8.93 -15.69 2.18
CA GLY A 246 8.33 -16.62 3.12
C GLY A 246 8.79 -16.42 4.55
N GLU A 247 7.91 -16.74 5.51
CA GLU A 247 8.16 -16.56 6.93
C GLU A 247 8.99 -17.70 7.54
N HIS A 248 8.88 -18.89 6.98
CA HIS A 248 9.56 -20.10 7.43
C HIS A 248 10.11 -20.88 6.23
N LEU A 249 10.97 -21.85 6.53
CA LEU A 249 11.52 -22.74 5.51
C LEU A 249 10.82 -24.12 5.57
N LYS A 250 10.52 -24.63 4.38
CA LYS A 250 10.13 -26.02 4.16
C LYS A 250 11.05 -26.62 3.12
N ASP A 251 11.69 -27.72 3.49
CA ASP A 251 12.70 -28.38 2.64
C ASP A 251 13.81 -27.41 2.14
N GLY A 252 14.19 -26.44 2.99
CA GLY A 252 15.20 -25.43 2.71
C GLY A 252 14.78 -24.28 1.81
N LEU A 253 13.50 -24.16 1.46
CA LEU A 253 12.94 -23.10 0.62
C LEU A 253 11.84 -22.33 1.38
N PRO A 254 11.55 -21.06 1.00
CA PRO A 254 10.43 -20.33 1.59
C PRO A 254 9.12 -21.11 1.47
N GLY A 255 8.51 -21.41 2.61
CA GLY A 255 7.26 -22.14 2.68
C GLY A 255 6.08 -21.24 2.28
N VAL A 256 5.20 -21.75 1.43
CA VAL A 256 3.95 -21.10 1.01
C VAL A 256 2.71 -21.93 1.35
N GLU A 257 2.89 -23.07 2.02
CA GLU A 257 1.79 -23.99 2.38
C GLU A 257 0.87 -23.47 3.48
N ASN A 258 1.30 -22.48 4.25
CA ASN A 258 0.46 -21.77 5.22
C ASN A 258 -0.42 -20.71 4.56
N ILE A 259 -0.24 -20.48 3.26
CA ILE A 259 -1.08 -19.58 2.47
C ILE A 259 -2.28 -20.39 1.99
N TRP A 260 -3.48 -19.95 2.42
CA TRP A 260 -4.71 -20.65 2.11
C TRP A 260 -5.32 -20.17 0.79
N PHE A 261 -5.48 -21.09 -0.17
CA PHE A 261 -6.08 -20.82 -1.46
C PHE A 261 -7.15 -21.86 -1.80
N LYS A 262 -8.09 -21.48 -2.65
CA LYS A 262 -9.03 -22.41 -3.25
C LYS A 262 -8.24 -23.41 -4.10
N ARG A 263 -8.50 -24.72 -3.94
CA ARG A 263 -7.71 -25.79 -4.61
C ARG A 263 -7.74 -25.69 -6.12
N GLU A 264 -8.86 -25.28 -6.71
CA GLU A 264 -9.04 -25.09 -8.14
C GLU A 264 -8.14 -24.03 -8.76
N HIS A 265 -7.62 -23.09 -7.97
CA HIS A 265 -6.74 -22.01 -8.43
C HIS A 265 -5.30 -22.16 -7.98
N TRP A 266 -4.96 -23.21 -7.25
CA TRP A 266 -3.65 -23.38 -6.62
C TRP A 266 -2.48 -23.25 -7.60
N ALA A 267 -2.54 -23.87 -8.77
CA ALA A 267 -1.46 -23.83 -9.76
C ALA A 267 -1.22 -22.40 -10.27
N ARG A 268 -2.29 -21.66 -10.56
CA ARG A 268 -2.23 -20.25 -10.97
C ARG A 268 -1.67 -19.38 -9.84
N ASP A 269 -2.20 -19.52 -8.65
CA ASP A 269 -1.85 -18.68 -7.49
C ASP A 269 -0.38 -18.82 -7.13
N LEU A 270 0.20 -20.02 -7.26
CA LEU A 270 1.63 -20.27 -7.04
C LEU A 270 2.56 -19.48 -7.98
N GLU A 271 2.09 -19.03 -9.13
CA GLU A 271 2.87 -18.22 -10.05
C GLU A 271 3.04 -16.78 -9.54
N TYR A 272 2.12 -16.30 -8.72
CA TYR A 272 2.06 -14.90 -8.29
C TYR A 272 2.36 -14.71 -6.80
N VAL A 273 1.88 -15.62 -5.95
CA VAL A 273 1.86 -15.43 -4.50
C VAL A 273 3.25 -15.17 -3.91
N HIS A 274 3.35 -14.12 -3.11
CA HIS A 274 4.57 -13.65 -2.42
C HIS A 274 5.77 -13.51 -3.36
N LYS A 275 5.52 -13.04 -4.55
CA LYS A 275 6.55 -12.99 -5.58
C LYS A 275 6.60 -11.64 -6.27
N ASP A 276 7.76 -11.00 -6.20
CA ASP A 276 8.08 -9.86 -7.03
C ASP A 276 9.01 -10.29 -8.17
N VAL A 277 8.82 -9.70 -9.34
CA VAL A 277 9.59 -10.01 -10.54
C VAL A 277 10.12 -8.72 -11.14
N TYR A 278 11.41 -8.70 -11.41
CA TYR A 278 12.09 -7.61 -12.09
C TYR A 278 12.76 -8.11 -13.36
N THR A 279 12.52 -7.45 -14.49
CA THR A 279 13.26 -7.69 -15.75
C THR A 279 14.25 -6.56 -15.95
N CYS A 280 15.54 -6.91 -16.05
CA CYS A 280 16.62 -5.93 -16.18
C CYS A 280 16.65 -5.29 -17.58
N ARG A 281 17.01 -4.01 -17.64
CA ARG A 281 17.25 -3.27 -18.88
C ARG A 281 18.70 -3.37 -19.37
N GLY A 282 19.64 -3.78 -18.51
CA GLY A 282 21.02 -4.08 -18.89
C GLY A 282 21.93 -2.86 -19.08
N ASP A 283 21.63 -1.71 -18.47
CA ASP A 283 22.37 -0.46 -18.66
C ASP A 283 23.15 0.02 -17.41
N GLY A 284 23.62 -0.92 -16.60
CA GLY A 284 24.45 -0.62 -15.45
C GLY A 284 23.88 -1.08 -14.13
N GLU A 285 23.91 -0.23 -13.11
CA GLU A 285 23.28 -0.52 -11.83
C GLU A 285 21.79 -0.13 -11.86
N GLU A 286 20.96 -1.11 -11.57
CA GLU A 286 19.53 -0.98 -11.58
C GLU A 286 18.99 -1.16 -10.16
N VAL A 287 18.01 -0.33 -9.78
CA VAL A 287 17.35 -0.38 -8.49
C VAL A 287 15.86 -0.55 -8.70
N TYR A 288 15.30 -1.60 -8.09
CA TYR A 288 13.87 -1.84 -8.08
C TYR A 288 13.35 -1.96 -6.65
N THR A 289 12.25 -1.30 -6.38
CA THR A 289 11.51 -1.39 -5.11
C THR A 289 10.03 -1.51 -5.42
N PRO A 290 9.34 -2.57 -4.98
CA PRO A 290 7.90 -2.70 -5.16
C PRO A 290 7.14 -1.47 -4.61
N ALA A 291 6.14 -0.98 -5.36
CA ALA A 291 5.43 0.25 -5.04
C ALA A 291 4.09 0.01 -4.33
N TYR A 292 3.32 -1.00 -4.75
CA TYR A 292 1.90 -1.15 -4.41
C TYR A 292 1.56 -2.47 -3.73
N THR A 293 2.56 -3.14 -3.17
CA THR A 293 2.43 -4.37 -2.38
C THR A 293 3.27 -4.30 -1.11
N TYR A 294 3.15 -5.29 -0.26
CA TYR A 294 4.09 -5.65 0.81
C TYR A 294 4.00 -7.14 1.11
N HIS A 295 4.98 -7.68 1.81
CA HIS A 295 5.04 -9.09 2.18
C HIS A 295 5.34 -9.23 3.67
N GLY A 296 4.86 -10.33 4.28
CA GLY A 296 5.32 -10.80 5.59
C GLY A 296 6.33 -11.91 5.39
N PHE A 297 7.57 -11.74 5.87
CA PHE A 297 8.64 -12.70 5.58
C PHE A 297 9.86 -12.55 6.50
N ARG A 298 10.65 -13.60 6.56
CA ARG A 298 12.03 -13.61 7.05
C ARG A 298 13.01 -13.99 5.95
N TYR A 299 12.57 -14.83 5.02
CA TYR A 299 13.40 -15.43 3.98
C TYR A 299 12.97 -14.96 2.60
N VAL A 300 13.96 -14.74 1.72
CA VAL A 300 13.71 -14.45 0.31
C VAL A 300 14.56 -15.39 -0.55
N LEU A 301 13.92 -16.17 -1.40
CA LEU A 301 14.60 -16.93 -2.45
C LEU A 301 14.70 -16.06 -3.69
N VAL A 302 15.93 -15.79 -4.11
CA VAL A 302 16.22 -15.06 -5.34
C VAL A 302 16.63 -16.05 -6.42
N SER A 303 15.88 -16.06 -7.52
CA SER A 303 16.19 -16.84 -8.72
C SER A 303 16.47 -15.94 -9.91
N GLY A 304 17.11 -16.49 -10.96
CA GLY A 304 17.47 -15.71 -12.16
C GLY A 304 18.75 -14.89 -12.01
N ILE A 305 19.55 -15.09 -10.96
CA ILE A 305 20.82 -14.41 -10.73
C ILE A 305 22.01 -15.38 -10.82
N THR A 306 23.18 -14.83 -11.11
CA THR A 306 24.48 -15.54 -11.09
C THR A 306 25.07 -15.59 -9.68
N GLU A 307 26.06 -16.46 -9.47
CA GLU A 307 26.78 -16.53 -8.20
C GLU A 307 27.51 -15.22 -7.86
N ALA A 308 28.03 -14.50 -8.85
CA ALA A 308 28.69 -13.22 -8.67
C ALA A 308 27.71 -12.10 -8.23
N GLN A 309 26.44 -12.21 -8.59
CA GLN A 309 25.40 -11.27 -8.19
C GLN A 309 24.81 -11.57 -6.80
N ALA A 310 24.99 -12.80 -6.29
CA ALA A 310 24.43 -13.26 -5.02
C ALA A 310 25.22 -12.73 -3.81
N THR A 311 25.22 -11.43 -3.63
CA THR A 311 25.91 -10.72 -2.54
C THR A 311 24.91 -10.24 -1.47
N GLU A 312 25.40 -9.88 -0.29
CA GLU A 312 24.58 -9.27 0.77
C GLU A 312 24.01 -7.90 0.36
N ASP A 313 24.65 -7.22 -0.60
CA ASP A 313 24.19 -5.93 -1.09
C ASP A 313 23.08 -6.00 -2.15
N LEU A 314 22.82 -7.19 -2.71
CA LEU A 314 21.78 -7.38 -3.71
C LEU A 314 20.40 -7.01 -3.17
N LEU A 315 20.09 -7.39 -1.93
CA LEU A 315 18.80 -7.12 -1.30
C LEU A 315 18.92 -6.32 0.00
N THR A 316 18.00 -5.39 0.16
CA THR A 316 17.75 -4.71 1.44
C THR A 316 16.25 -4.80 1.73
N VAL A 317 15.88 -5.31 2.89
CA VAL A 317 14.48 -5.22 3.35
C VAL A 317 14.20 -3.79 3.79
N LEU A 318 13.12 -3.25 3.30
CA LEU A 318 12.51 -2.01 3.75
C LEU A 318 11.32 -2.38 4.62
N GLU A 319 11.52 -2.35 5.94
CA GLU A 319 10.42 -2.61 6.88
C GLU A 319 9.39 -1.49 6.76
N MET A 320 8.12 -1.85 6.67
CA MET A 320 7.01 -0.92 6.49
C MET A 320 5.88 -1.23 7.46
N HIS A 321 5.29 -0.19 8.00
CA HIS A 321 4.01 -0.22 8.75
C HIS A 321 3.47 1.20 8.92
N SER A 322 2.27 1.35 9.47
CA SER A 322 1.76 2.68 9.86
C SER A 322 2.69 3.35 10.87
N LEU A 323 2.98 4.63 10.70
CA LEU A 323 3.88 5.41 11.57
C LEU A 323 3.24 5.69 12.94
N LEU A 324 3.07 4.63 13.74
CA LEU A 324 2.54 4.72 15.09
C LEU A 324 3.61 5.22 16.05
N GLU A 325 3.30 6.26 16.82
CA GLU A 325 4.19 6.76 17.86
C GLU A 325 4.41 5.70 18.95
N GLU A 326 5.65 5.45 19.34
CA GLU A 326 5.96 4.60 20.48
C GLU A 326 5.60 5.30 21.79
N ARG A 327 4.82 4.65 22.66
CA ARG A 327 4.35 5.22 23.93
C ARG A 327 4.77 4.46 25.16
N GLY A 328 4.68 3.14 25.09
CA GLY A 328 4.94 2.27 26.22
C GLY A 328 6.34 1.66 26.18
N GLY A 329 6.88 1.37 27.35
CA GLY A 329 8.09 0.60 27.51
C GLY A 329 7.96 -0.37 28.69
N PHE A 330 8.47 -1.61 28.52
CA PHE A 330 8.52 -2.60 29.57
C PHE A 330 9.89 -3.25 29.61
N SER A 331 10.44 -3.34 30.80
CA SER A 331 11.61 -4.18 31.07
C SER A 331 11.59 -4.68 32.51
N CYS A 332 12.04 -5.91 32.72
CA CYS A 332 12.16 -6.52 34.04
C CYS A 332 13.35 -7.47 34.10
N SER A 333 13.59 -8.09 35.27
CA SER A 333 14.67 -9.06 35.44
C SER A 333 14.47 -10.42 34.77
N ASP A 334 13.26 -10.71 34.28
CA ASP A 334 12.94 -11.94 33.56
C ASP A 334 13.11 -11.73 32.06
N GLU A 335 14.13 -12.38 31.48
CA GLU A 335 14.44 -12.28 30.05
C GLU A 335 13.32 -12.83 29.17
N THR A 336 12.56 -13.82 29.62
CA THR A 336 11.43 -14.41 28.88
C THR A 336 10.30 -13.38 28.73
N ALA A 337 9.98 -12.67 29.81
CA ALA A 337 8.98 -11.61 29.79
C ALA A 337 9.42 -10.45 28.88
N ASN A 338 10.70 -10.06 28.90
CA ASN A 338 11.22 -9.03 27.99
C ASN A 338 11.13 -9.45 26.52
N LYS A 339 11.47 -10.71 26.20
CA LYS A 339 11.32 -11.25 24.84
C LYS A 339 9.86 -11.31 24.38
N LEU A 340 8.96 -11.72 25.28
CA LEU A 340 7.54 -11.75 24.98
C LEU A 340 7.02 -10.36 24.59
N GLN A 341 7.38 -9.34 25.37
CA GLN A 341 7.04 -7.94 25.05
C GLN A 341 7.57 -7.50 23.68
N GLN A 342 8.83 -7.82 23.38
CA GLN A 342 9.43 -7.50 22.06
C GLN A 342 8.71 -8.20 20.92
N MET A 343 8.41 -9.50 21.06
CA MET A 343 7.71 -10.28 20.04
C MET A 343 6.28 -9.77 19.82
N THR A 344 5.57 -9.40 20.89
CA THR A 344 4.23 -8.83 20.81
C THR A 344 4.28 -7.50 20.03
N ARG A 345 5.18 -6.60 20.40
CA ARG A 345 5.33 -5.32 19.69
C ARG A 345 5.71 -5.50 18.22
N GLN A 346 6.63 -6.43 17.91
CA GLN A 346 6.98 -6.73 16.52
C GLN A 346 5.76 -7.26 15.75
N SER A 347 4.97 -8.14 16.37
CA SER A 347 3.73 -8.63 15.76
C SER A 347 2.72 -7.51 15.54
N ASP A 348 2.58 -6.59 16.51
CA ASP A 348 1.66 -5.46 16.39
C ASP A 348 2.00 -4.57 15.19
N VAL A 349 3.26 -4.14 15.07
CA VAL A 349 3.65 -3.22 13.99
C VAL A 349 3.64 -3.89 12.63
N THR A 350 4.07 -5.15 12.51
CA THR A 350 4.07 -5.89 11.23
C THR A 350 2.66 -6.19 10.71
N ASN A 351 1.65 -6.10 11.58
CA ASN A 351 0.24 -6.26 11.24
C ASN A 351 -0.55 -4.95 11.26
N PHE A 352 0.10 -3.78 11.25
CA PHE A 352 -0.62 -2.51 11.29
C PHE A 352 -0.39 -1.69 10.01
N TYR A 353 -1.31 -1.83 9.06
CA TYR A 353 -1.32 -1.15 7.77
C TYR A 353 -2.59 -0.33 7.62
N TYR A 354 -2.58 0.92 8.14
CA TYR A 354 -3.69 1.83 8.39
C TYR A 354 -4.63 1.38 9.51
N PHE A 355 -4.87 0.09 9.64
CA PHE A 355 -5.63 -0.59 10.69
C PHE A 355 -4.96 -1.94 10.98
N PRO A 356 -5.30 -2.62 12.11
CA PRO A 356 -4.75 -3.93 12.39
C PRO A 356 -5.26 -4.96 11.39
N THR A 357 -4.33 -5.69 10.77
CA THR A 357 -4.60 -6.83 9.91
C THR A 357 -4.32 -8.13 10.65
N ASP A 358 -4.95 -9.22 10.24
CA ASP A 358 -4.76 -10.55 10.86
C ASP A 358 -3.37 -11.13 10.61
N CYS A 359 -2.83 -10.91 9.41
CA CYS A 359 -1.51 -11.41 9.04
C CYS A 359 -0.92 -10.62 7.85
N PRO A 360 0.43 -10.41 7.81
CA PRO A 360 1.06 -9.62 6.76
C PRO A 360 1.36 -10.44 5.49
N GLN A 361 1.38 -11.78 5.58
CA GLN A 361 1.81 -12.64 4.49
C GLN A 361 0.65 -13.18 3.63
N ARG A 362 -0.59 -13.27 4.15
CA ARG A 362 -1.67 -13.97 3.45
C ARG A 362 -2.90 -13.09 3.21
N GLU A 363 -3.66 -12.83 4.29
CA GLU A 363 -4.99 -12.22 4.17
C GLU A 363 -4.91 -10.71 4.03
N LYS A 364 -4.10 -10.06 4.88
CA LYS A 364 -3.97 -8.60 4.97
C LYS A 364 -5.34 -7.93 5.13
N ASN A 365 -6.22 -8.59 5.89
CA ASN A 365 -7.60 -8.18 6.12
C ASN A 365 -7.77 -7.55 7.50
N GLY A 366 -8.64 -6.56 7.60
CA GLY A 366 -9.07 -5.98 8.87
C GLY A 366 -10.07 -6.90 9.58
N TRP A 367 -9.58 -7.99 10.18
CA TRP A 367 -10.40 -8.88 11.00
C TRP A 367 -10.82 -8.20 12.30
N THR A 368 -12.11 -8.15 12.56
CA THR A 368 -12.67 -7.35 13.66
C THR A 368 -12.42 -7.97 15.02
N ALA A 369 -12.43 -9.32 15.14
CA ALA A 369 -12.08 -10.00 16.40
C ALA A 369 -10.60 -9.82 16.75
N ASP A 370 -9.71 -9.93 15.78
CA ASP A 370 -8.26 -9.74 15.95
C ASP A 370 -7.95 -8.34 16.50
N ALA A 371 -8.62 -7.33 15.97
CA ALA A 371 -8.50 -5.96 16.45
C ALA A 371 -9.10 -5.77 17.85
N ALA A 372 -10.25 -6.35 18.16
CA ALA A 372 -10.85 -6.27 19.49
C ALA A 372 -9.90 -6.85 20.56
N LEU A 373 -9.29 -8.01 20.26
CA LEU A 373 -8.36 -8.70 21.17
C LEU A 373 -7.02 -7.96 21.32
N SER A 374 -6.48 -7.36 20.25
CA SER A 374 -5.17 -6.71 20.25
C SER A 374 -5.21 -5.24 20.67
N SER A 375 -6.36 -4.59 20.66
CA SER A 375 -6.48 -3.14 20.84
C SER A 375 -5.91 -2.64 22.18
N GLU A 376 -6.03 -3.43 23.26
CA GLU A 376 -5.50 -3.04 24.57
C GLU A 376 -3.98 -2.94 24.56
N HIS A 377 -3.28 -4.00 24.14
CA HIS A 377 -1.82 -3.98 24.17
C HIS A 377 -1.23 -3.05 23.07
N ILE A 378 -1.90 -2.88 21.92
CA ILE A 378 -1.50 -1.90 20.91
C ILE A 378 -1.58 -0.49 21.51
N LEU A 379 -2.70 -0.09 22.12
CA LEU A 379 -2.87 1.24 22.70
C LEU A 379 -1.99 1.51 23.92
N LEU A 380 -1.54 0.47 24.65
CA LEU A 380 -0.56 0.60 25.73
C LEU A 380 0.86 0.89 25.21
N ASN A 381 1.20 0.39 24.03
CA ASN A 381 2.54 0.48 23.47
C ASN A 381 2.67 1.53 22.35
N LEU A 382 1.60 1.82 21.63
CA LEU A 382 1.61 2.56 20.38
C LEU A 382 0.48 3.60 20.30
N GLY A 383 0.75 4.72 19.63
CA GLY A 383 -0.20 5.82 19.40
C GLY A 383 -1.16 5.55 18.24
N ALA A 384 -2.02 4.55 18.35
CA ALA A 384 -2.89 4.09 17.26
C ALA A 384 -4.30 4.73 17.24
N GLU A 385 -4.59 5.72 18.11
CA GLU A 385 -5.95 6.24 18.31
C GLU A 385 -6.57 6.84 17.04
N ARG A 386 -5.78 7.56 16.21
CA ARG A 386 -6.31 8.18 14.98
C ARG A 386 -6.67 7.11 13.97
N SER A 387 -5.78 6.15 13.73
CA SER A 387 -6.00 5.02 12.84
C SER A 387 -7.20 4.19 13.28
N TYR A 388 -7.33 3.86 14.55
CA TYR A 388 -8.48 3.15 15.09
C TYR A 388 -9.80 3.93 14.93
N ARG A 389 -9.79 5.25 15.12
CA ARG A 389 -11.00 6.07 14.92
C ARG A 389 -11.47 6.06 13.47
N GLU A 390 -10.56 6.15 12.50
CA GLU A 390 -10.93 6.07 11.09
C GLU A 390 -11.46 4.67 10.74
N TRP A 391 -10.82 3.62 11.26
CA TRP A 391 -11.28 2.26 11.02
C TRP A 391 -12.63 1.95 11.68
N LEU A 392 -12.90 2.45 12.89
CA LEU A 392 -14.23 2.37 13.52
C LEU A 392 -15.33 2.98 12.65
N ARG A 393 -15.04 4.07 11.94
CA ARG A 393 -16.01 4.66 10.99
C ARG A 393 -16.30 3.70 9.85
N ALA A 394 -15.26 3.06 9.31
CA ALA A 394 -15.41 2.04 8.27
C ALA A 394 -16.24 0.85 8.78
N ILE A 395 -16.00 0.38 10.01
CA ILE A 395 -16.78 -0.70 10.64
C ILE A 395 -18.27 -0.31 10.78
N VAL A 396 -18.56 0.90 11.29
CA VAL A 396 -19.94 1.39 11.41
C VAL A 396 -20.65 1.49 10.06
N LYS A 397 -19.95 1.94 9.01
CA LYS A 397 -20.49 2.03 7.64
C LYS A 397 -20.68 0.66 6.98
N ALA A 398 -19.90 -0.35 7.38
CA ALA A 398 -20.00 -1.69 6.85
C ALA A 398 -21.18 -2.52 7.39
N GLN A 399 -21.94 -2.01 8.39
CA GLN A 399 -23.13 -2.69 8.89
C GLN A 399 -24.17 -2.86 7.78
N ASP A 400 -24.80 -4.03 7.75
CA ASP A 400 -25.96 -4.24 6.88
C ASP A 400 -27.23 -3.51 7.40
N ASN A 401 -28.32 -3.58 6.63
CA ASN A 401 -29.57 -2.94 6.99
C ASN A 401 -30.22 -3.47 8.30
N ASN A 402 -29.78 -4.62 8.81
CA ASN A 402 -30.25 -5.23 10.06
C ASN A 402 -29.30 -4.93 11.23
N GLY A 403 -28.20 -4.23 10.97
CA GLY A 403 -27.18 -3.91 11.94
C GLY A 403 -26.11 -5.01 12.13
N ALA A 404 -26.12 -6.07 11.30
CA ALA A 404 -25.09 -7.10 11.35
C ALA A 404 -23.73 -6.56 10.87
N LEU A 405 -22.66 -7.00 11.51
CA LEU A 405 -21.29 -6.64 11.16
C LEU A 405 -20.63 -7.73 10.31
N PRO A 406 -19.83 -7.39 9.31
CA PRO A 406 -18.95 -8.35 8.66
C PRO A 406 -17.75 -8.64 9.56
N GLY A 407 -17.20 -9.86 9.46
CA GLY A 407 -15.98 -10.24 10.20
C GLY A 407 -14.71 -9.54 9.73
N ILE A 408 -14.70 -9.03 8.49
CA ILE A 408 -13.59 -8.26 7.87
C ILE A 408 -14.07 -6.90 7.38
N VAL A 409 -13.28 -5.86 7.58
CA VAL A 409 -13.57 -4.48 7.12
C VAL A 409 -12.30 -3.86 6.52
N PRO A 410 -12.31 -3.41 5.25
CA PRO A 410 -13.42 -3.48 4.29
C PRO A 410 -13.84 -4.89 3.91
N THR A 411 -15.06 -5.05 3.38
CA THR A 411 -15.60 -6.33 2.91
C THR A 411 -16.17 -6.23 1.50
N SER A 412 -16.14 -7.37 0.78
CA SER A 412 -16.88 -7.58 -0.48
C SER A 412 -18.29 -8.14 -0.25
N GLY A 413 -18.65 -8.41 1.00
CA GLY A 413 -19.86 -9.15 1.39
C GLY A 413 -19.56 -10.54 1.96
N TRP A 414 -18.40 -11.13 1.66
CA TRP A 414 -17.98 -12.44 2.16
C TRP A 414 -18.02 -12.51 3.70
N GLY A 415 -17.61 -11.45 4.40
CA GLY A 415 -17.59 -11.38 5.86
C GLY A 415 -18.94 -11.53 6.56
N PHE A 416 -20.06 -11.38 5.87
CA PHE A 416 -21.40 -11.63 6.42
C PHE A 416 -21.81 -13.11 6.35
N ALA A 417 -21.25 -13.86 5.39
CA ALA A 417 -21.52 -15.27 5.25
C ALA A 417 -20.58 -16.12 6.11
N TRP A 418 -19.42 -15.58 6.48
CA TRP A 418 -18.36 -16.27 7.19
C TRP A 418 -17.55 -15.32 8.08
N GLY A 419 -17.14 -15.78 9.27
CA GLY A 419 -16.26 -15.00 10.14
C GLY A 419 -16.95 -13.83 10.84
N ASN A 420 -18.22 -13.94 11.18
CA ASN A 420 -18.98 -13.03 12.02
C ASN A 420 -19.46 -13.74 13.31
N GLY A 421 -20.08 -12.98 14.21
CA GLY A 421 -20.63 -13.49 15.47
C GLY A 421 -20.08 -12.77 16.69
N PRO A 422 -20.46 -13.17 17.93
CA PRO A 422 -20.23 -12.36 19.13
C PRO A 422 -18.78 -11.94 19.37
N ALA A 423 -17.82 -12.78 19.03
CA ALA A 423 -16.40 -12.47 19.21
C ALA A 423 -15.90 -11.37 18.24
N TRP A 424 -16.43 -11.35 17.01
CA TRP A 424 -16.12 -10.35 16.00
C TRP A 424 -16.92 -9.07 16.20
N ASP A 425 -18.22 -9.21 16.47
CA ASP A 425 -19.14 -8.07 16.63
C ASP A 425 -18.81 -7.24 17.88
N SER A 426 -18.12 -7.84 18.88
CA SER A 426 -17.66 -7.13 20.08
C SER A 426 -16.72 -5.96 19.80
N VAL A 427 -16.14 -5.88 18.60
CA VAL A 427 -15.26 -4.76 18.20
C VAL A 427 -15.91 -3.38 18.39
N LEU A 428 -17.22 -3.25 18.14
CA LEU A 428 -17.96 -1.99 18.35
C LEU A 428 -18.18 -1.63 19.83
N ILE A 429 -17.85 -2.52 20.76
CA ILE A 429 -17.90 -2.28 22.21
C ILE A 429 -16.48 -2.15 22.75
N GLU A 430 -15.64 -3.13 22.46
CA GLU A 430 -14.26 -3.23 23.00
C GLU A 430 -13.38 -2.10 22.52
N LEU A 431 -13.32 -1.88 21.20
CA LEU A 431 -12.42 -0.86 20.66
C LEU A 431 -12.77 0.57 21.08
N PRO A 432 -14.04 1.04 21.06
CA PRO A 432 -14.40 2.33 21.63
C PRO A 432 -14.11 2.44 23.13
N TYR A 433 -14.29 1.35 23.90
CA TYR A 433 -13.99 1.31 25.31
C TYR A 433 -12.49 1.46 25.58
N ARG A 434 -11.64 0.73 24.84
CA ARG A 434 -10.17 0.85 24.96
C ARG A 434 -9.68 2.23 24.53
N LEU A 435 -10.24 2.80 23.46
CA LEU A 435 -9.95 4.16 23.05
C LEU A 435 -10.34 5.19 24.13
N TYR A 436 -11.52 5.02 24.73
CA TYR A 436 -11.95 5.89 25.84
C TYR A 436 -10.97 5.83 27.02
N GLN A 437 -10.55 4.65 27.42
CA GLN A 437 -9.57 4.47 28.49
C GLN A 437 -8.23 5.12 28.15
N SER A 438 -7.70 4.90 26.96
CA SER A 438 -6.43 5.47 26.50
C SER A 438 -6.45 7.00 26.47
N VAL A 439 -7.49 7.61 25.89
CA VAL A 439 -7.61 9.08 25.79
C VAL A 439 -7.92 9.73 27.14
N SER A 440 -8.79 9.14 27.95
CA SER A 440 -9.17 9.71 29.26
C SER A 440 -8.02 9.68 30.25
N TYR A 441 -7.19 8.63 30.22
CA TYR A 441 -6.00 8.56 31.06
C TYR A 441 -4.98 9.64 30.71
N THR A 442 -4.81 9.94 29.43
CA THR A 442 -3.90 10.99 28.96
C THR A 442 -4.37 12.41 29.42
N HIS A 443 -5.67 12.63 29.50
CA HIS A 443 -6.23 13.89 30.00
C HIS A 443 -6.23 14.03 31.53
N LEU A 444 -6.25 12.91 32.28
CA LEU A 444 -6.22 12.90 33.74
C LEU A 444 -4.81 13.04 34.33
N THR A 445 -3.77 12.84 33.55
CA THR A 445 -2.35 12.93 33.97
C THR A 445 -1.71 14.29 33.69
N LEU A 446 -2.42 15.24 33.08
CA LEU A 446 -1.96 16.62 32.93
C LEU A 446 -2.40 17.44 34.14
N PRO A 447 -1.49 18.10 34.83
CA PRO A 447 -1.80 19.00 35.96
C PRO A 447 -2.57 20.22 35.54
#